data_644c94e1a6840b9a7f93a1e3d11d713c
#
_entry.id   644c94e1a6840b9a7f93a1e3d11d713c
#
_cell.length_a   1.000
_cell.length_b   1.000
_cell.length_c   1.000
_cell.angle_alpha   90.00
_cell.angle_beta   90.00
_cell.angle_gamma   90.00
#
_symmetry.space_group_name_H-M   'P 1'
#
loop_
_entity.id
_entity.type
_entity.pdbx_description
1 polymer ?
#
loop_
_entity_poly.entity_id
_entity_poly.type
_entity_poly.pdbx_seq_one_letter_code
_entity_poly.pdbx_strand_id
1 'polypeptide(L)'
;MGKLLKIGEAAQYLSVSQDTLRKWDKANKLKPLETAGGHRRYDTDALDEFIGKKVKETETKPIVCTTYARVSSHEQKQKGDLDRQSQRLSEYCAKKGLLVTHIIKDVGSGLNDNRSGFIRLTDLIMQGKVNKLIIEHKDRLTRFQFKFIKKMFESYGCEIIVINGVDVSNEEELAADMMSLLASFSGKFYGKRSVERRKKRIKTND
;
A
#
# COMPACT_ATOMS: atom_id res chain seq x y z
N MET A 1 -14.45 0.63 -20.98
CA MET A 1 -14.78 0.75 -22.44
C MET A 1 -13.48 0.95 -23.17
N GLY A 2 -13.12 -0.01 -24.01
CA GLY A 2 -11.93 0.06 -24.83
C GLY A 2 -12.02 1.14 -25.93
N LYS A 3 -10.92 1.33 -26.64
CA LYS A 3 -10.86 2.24 -27.78
C LYS A 3 -11.50 1.59 -29.02
N LEU A 4 -12.34 2.32 -29.75
CA LEU A 4 -12.92 1.83 -31.00
C LEU A 4 -11.95 2.03 -32.18
N LEU A 5 -11.51 0.93 -32.76
CA LEU A 5 -10.56 0.89 -33.88
C LEU A 5 -11.29 0.74 -35.22
N LYS A 6 -10.75 1.33 -36.29
CA LYS A 6 -11.14 1.01 -37.67
C LYS A 6 -10.62 -0.37 -38.05
N ILE A 7 -11.16 -0.98 -39.11
CA ILE A 7 -10.76 -2.33 -39.54
C ILE A 7 -9.24 -2.44 -39.82
N GLY A 8 -8.62 -1.40 -40.38
CA GLY A 8 -7.18 -1.41 -40.62
C GLY A 8 -6.34 -1.39 -39.33
N GLU A 9 -6.77 -0.57 -38.35
CA GLU A 9 -6.13 -0.47 -37.03
C GLU A 9 -6.32 -1.77 -36.24
N ALA A 10 -7.51 -2.38 -36.30
CA ALA A 10 -7.80 -3.66 -35.67
C ALA A 10 -7.00 -4.81 -36.29
N ALA A 11 -6.82 -4.80 -37.60
CA ALA A 11 -5.99 -5.79 -38.31
C ALA A 11 -4.51 -5.70 -37.87
N GLN A 12 -3.97 -4.49 -37.74
CA GLN A 12 -2.63 -4.26 -37.20
C GLN A 12 -2.55 -4.69 -35.73
N TYR A 13 -3.55 -4.36 -34.94
CA TYR A 13 -3.59 -4.71 -33.51
C TYR A 13 -3.53 -6.21 -33.27
N LEU A 14 -4.22 -7.00 -34.08
CA LEU A 14 -4.23 -8.46 -34.02
C LEU A 14 -3.13 -9.14 -34.88
N SER A 15 -2.32 -8.36 -35.59
CA SER A 15 -1.31 -8.85 -36.53
C SER A 15 -1.91 -9.79 -37.60
N VAL A 16 -3.10 -9.46 -38.14
CA VAL A 16 -3.79 -10.21 -39.18
C VAL A 16 -4.18 -9.31 -40.36
N SER A 17 -4.60 -9.90 -41.48
CA SER A 17 -5.12 -9.12 -42.62
C SER A 17 -6.55 -8.61 -42.35
N GLN A 18 -6.94 -7.52 -43.02
CA GLN A 18 -8.33 -7.03 -42.97
C GLN A 18 -9.31 -8.07 -43.50
N ASP A 19 -8.90 -8.90 -44.47
CA ASP A 19 -9.72 -9.97 -45.00
C ASP A 19 -9.96 -11.09 -43.99
N THR A 20 -9.00 -11.35 -43.12
CA THR A 20 -9.18 -12.28 -42.00
C THR A 20 -10.26 -11.77 -41.05
N LEU A 21 -10.28 -10.47 -40.71
CA LEU A 21 -11.33 -9.87 -39.88
C LEU A 21 -12.71 -9.96 -40.56
N ARG A 22 -12.79 -9.73 -41.88
CA ARG A 22 -14.04 -9.88 -42.63
C ARG A 22 -14.54 -11.33 -42.64
N LYS A 23 -13.63 -12.31 -42.75
CA LYS A 23 -13.98 -13.75 -42.66
C LYS A 23 -14.48 -14.11 -41.24
N TRP A 24 -13.87 -13.59 -40.20
CA TRP A 24 -14.30 -13.81 -38.83
C TRP A 24 -15.65 -13.18 -38.52
N ASP A 25 -15.95 -12.00 -39.06
CA ASP A 25 -17.26 -11.36 -38.98
C ASP A 25 -18.33 -12.21 -39.66
N LYS A 26 -18.11 -12.67 -40.92
CA LYS A 26 -19.02 -13.57 -41.65
C LYS A 26 -19.24 -14.91 -40.94
N ALA A 27 -18.20 -15.41 -40.25
CA ALA A 27 -18.26 -16.68 -39.50
C ALA A 27 -18.84 -16.49 -38.08
N ASN A 28 -19.31 -15.30 -37.72
CA ASN A 28 -19.79 -14.94 -36.37
C ASN A 28 -18.76 -15.17 -35.24
N LYS A 29 -17.48 -15.22 -35.58
CA LYS A 29 -16.40 -15.41 -34.58
C LYS A 29 -16.00 -14.13 -33.88
N LEU A 30 -15.99 -13.01 -34.61
CA LEU A 30 -15.67 -11.69 -34.09
C LEU A 30 -16.57 -10.67 -34.80
N LYS A 31 -17.55 -10.12 -34.09
CA LYS A 31 -18.49 -9.12 -34.63
C LYS A 31 -18.00 -7.71 -34.40
N PRO A 32 -17.89 -6.86 -35.42
CA PRO A 32 -17.66 -5.44 -35.25
C PRO A 32 -18.91 -4.73 -34.71
N LEU A 33 -18.72 -3.60 -34.07
CA LEU A 33 -19.78 -2.62 -33.82
C LEU A 33 -19.98 -1.82 -35.10
N GLU A 34 -21.24 -1.55 -35.48
CA GLU A 34 -21.55 -0.71 -36.62
C GLU A 34 -21.93 0.69 -36.13
N THR A 35 -21.33 1.72 -36.74
CA THR A 35 -21.76 3.11 -36.49
C THR A 35 -23.06 3.38 -37.27
N ALA A 36 -23.79 4.44 -36.92
CA ALA A 36 -25.01 4.86 -37.63
C ALA A 36 -24.83 5.03 -39.17
N GLY A 37 -23.57 5.24 -39.60
CA GLY A 37 -23.21 5.30 -41.02
C GLY A 37 -22.73 3.98 -41.62
N GLY A 38 -22.97 2.82 -40.98
CA GLY A 38 -22.59 1.48 -41.48
C GLY A 38 -21.11 1.18 -41.43
N HIS A 39 -20.31 2.00 -40.78
CA HIS A 39 -18.86 1.75 -40.66
C HIS A 39 -18.54 0.80 -39.49
N ARG A 40 -17.78 -0.25 -39.77
CA ARG A 40 -17.32 -1.23 -38.79
C ARG A 40 -16.29 -0.61 -37.81
N ARG A 41 -16.50 -0.86 -36.53
CA ARG A 41 -15.57 -0.51 -35.45
C ARG A 41 -15.33 -1.74 -34.57
N TYR A 42 -14.12 -1.90 -34.11
CA TYR A 42 -13.70 -3.00 -33.25
C TYR A 42 -13.29 -2.45 -31.89
N ASP A 43 -13.91 -2.93 -30.81
CA ASP A 43 -13.54 -2.56 -29.46
C ASP A 43 -12.26 -3.30 -29.05
N THR A 44 -11.27 -2.58 -28.55
CA THR A 44 -10.00 -3.20 -28.09
C THR A 44 -10.23 -4.24 -27.01
N ASP A 45 -11.20 -4.07 -26.12
CA ASP A 45 -11.50 -5.02 -25.06
C ASP A 45 -12.03 -6.34 -25.66
N ALA A 46 -12.91 -6.28 -26.67
CA ALA A 46 -13.39 -7.44 -27.39
C ALA A 46 -12.29 -8.12 -28.22
N LEU A 47 -11.36 -7.36 -28.78
CA LEU A 47 -10.20 -7.91 -29.49
C LEU A 47 -9.26 -8.66 -28.54
N ASP A 48 -9.00 -8.12 -27.36
CA ASP A 48 -8.16 -8.75 -26.36
C ASP A 48 -8.80 -10.04 -25.80
N GLU A 49 -10.11 -10.04 -25.58
CA GLU A 49 -10.86 -11.24 -25.21
C GLU A 49 -10.76 -12.34 -26.29
N PHE A 50 -10.91 -11.94 -27.55
CA PHE A 50 -10.89 -12.85 -28.68
C PHE A 50 -9.54 -13.58 -28.85
N ILE A 51 -8.41 -12.91 -28.57
CA ILE A 51 -7.07 -13.51 -28.63
C ILE A 51 -6.65 -14.17 -27.32
N GLY A 52 -7.55 -14.29 -26.34
CA GLY A 52 -7.25 -14.88 -25.04
C GLY A 52 -6.26 -14.06 -24.21
N LYS A 53 -5.97 -12.81 -24.62
CA LYS A 53 -5.43 -11.86 -23.68
C LYS A 53 -6.51 -11.68 -22.62
N LYS A 54 -6.29 -12.22 -21.44
CA LYS A 54 -7.14 -11.88 -20.29
C LYS A 54 -7.19 -10.35 -20.28
N VAL A 55 -8.31 -9.80 -20.73
CA VAL A 55 -8.67 -8.44 -20.37
C VAL A 55 -8.43 -8.44 -18.88
N LYS A 56 -7.52 -7.61 -18.38
CA LYS A 56 -7.51 -7.33 -16.96
C LYS A 56 -8.91 -6.80 -16.72
N GLU A 57 -9.83 -7.72 -16.36
CA GLU A 57 -11.01 -7.27 -15.65
C GLU A 57 -10.43 -6.35 -14.60
N THR A 58 -10.70 -5.07 -14.74
CA THR A 58 -10.77 -4.21 -13.60
C THR A 58 -11.93 -4.78 -12.78
N GLU A 59 -11.71 -5.98 -12.21
CA GLU A 59 -12.39 -6.31 -10.97
C GLU A 59 -12.15 -5.07 -10.14
N THR A 60 -13.17 -4.25 -9.99
CA THR A 60 -13.22 -3.22 -8.98
C THR A 60 -13.23 -4.00 -7.68
N LYS A 61 -12.04 -4.51 -7.31
CA LYS A 61 -11.84 -5.13 -6.00
C LYS A 61 -12.42 -4.13 -5.03
N PRO A 62 -13.32 -4.53 -4.16
CA PRO A 62 -13.94 -3.61 -3.23
C PRO A 62 -12.81 -2.82 -2.56
N ILE A 63 -12.97 -1.49 -2.51
CA ILE A 63 -11.95 -0.61 -1.92
C ILE A 63 -11.89 -0.95 -0.43
N VAL A 64 -10.87 -1.72 -0.06
CA VAL A 64 -10.60 -2.10 1.32
C VAL A 64 -9.68 -1.06 1.93
N CYS A 65 -10.25 -0.19 2.75
CA CYS A 65 -9.54 0.90 3.40
C CYS A 65 -9.12 0.50 4.82
N THR A 66 -7.88 0.81 5.17
CA THR A 66 -7.32 0.60 6.51
C THR A 66 -6.79 1.92 7.05
N THR A 67 -7.06 2.21 8.31
CA THR A 67 -6.46 3.34 9.01
C THR A 67 -5.32 2.86 9.91
N TYR A 68 -4.24 3.63 9.96
CA TYR A 68 -3.13 3.36 10.86
C TYR A 68 -2.77 4.59 11.68
N ALA A 69 -2.79 4.44 13.00
CA ALA A 69 -2.47 5.46 13.98
C ALA A 69 -1.33 4.99 14.89
N ARG A 70 -0.44 5.93 15.27
CA ARG A 70 0.70 5.63 16.14
C ARG A 70 1.01 6.79 17.08
N VAL A 71 1.38 6.45 18.31
CA VAL A 71 2.05 7.35 19.26
C VAL A 71 3.35 6.72 19.74
N SER A 72 4.32 7.55 20.13
CA SER A 72 5.66 7.09 20.49
C SER A 72 5.72 6.48 21.89
N SER A 73 4.85 6.90 22.81
CA SER A 73 4.89 6.47 24.22
C SER A 73 3.53 6.08 24.79
N HIS A 74 3.57 5.31 25.87
CA HIS A 74 2.37 4.96 26.64
C HIS A 74 1.74 6.18 27.32
N GLU A 75 2.52 7.21 27.66
CA GLU A 75 2.02 8.46 28.21
C GLU A 75 1.12 9.18 27.21
N GLN A 76 1.54 9.31 25.95
CA GLN A 76 0.72 9.87 24.88
C GLN A 76 -0.58 9.06 24.66
N LYS A 77 -0.50 7.73 24.79
CA LYS A 77 -1.70 6.89 24.75
C LYS A 77 -2.65 7.21 25.90
N GLN A 78 -2.14 7.34 27.13
CA GLN A 78 -2.96 7.67 28.32
C GLN A 78 -3.58 9.06 28.20
N LYS A 79 -2.89 10.03 27.57
CA LYS A 79 -3.45 11.37 27.27
C LYS A 79 -4.52 11.34 26.15
N GLY A 80 -4.80 10.19 25.55
CA GLY A 80 -5.81 9.99 24.50
C GLY A 80 -5.39 10.43 23.12
N ASP A 81 -4.09 10.73 22.90
CA ASP A 81 -3.60 11.19 21.59
C ASP A 81 -3.82 10.16 20.48
N LEU A 82 -3.62 8.87 20.80
CA LEU A 82 -3.83 7.76 19.87
C LEU A 82 -5.29 7.65 19.43
N ASP A 83 -6.21 7.82 20.37
CA ASP A 83 -7.65 7.73 20.07
C ASP A 83 -8.13 8.93 19.28
N ARG A 84 -7.68 10.14 19.63
CA ARG A 84 -7.94 11.37 18.84
C ARG A 84 -7.43 11.23 17.40
N GLN A 85 -6.22 10.70 17.22
CA GLN A 85 -5.65 10.44 15.90
C GLN A 85 -6.52 9.43 15.12
N SER A 86 -6.87 8.31 15.74
CA SER A 86 -7.73 7.28 15.14
C SER A 86 -9.11 7.83 14.75
N GLN A 87 -9.68 8.69 15.57
CA GLN A 87 -10.97 9.34 15.31
C GLN A 87 -10.88 10.26 14.08
N ARG A 88 -9.86 11.14 14.01
CA ARG A 88 -9.66 12.02 12.83
C ARG A 88 -9.53 11.23 11.52
N LEU A 89 -8.82 10.09 11.55
CA LEU A 89 -8.71 9.21 10.40
C LEU A 89 -10.07 8.61 10.00
N SER A 90 -10.86 8.18 10.96
CA SER A 90 -12.20 7.63 10.72
C SER A 90 -13.17 8.68 10.16
N GLU A 91 -13.14 9.89 10.70
CA GLU A 91 -13.93 11.03 10.21
C GLU A 91 -13.54 11.40 8.77
N TYR A 92 -12.24 11.41 8.45
CA TYR A 92 -11.78 11.63 7.07
C TYR A 92 -12.34 10.56 6.13
N CYS A 93 -12.25 9.29 6.51
CA CYS A 93 -12.79 8.19 5.72
C CYS A 93 -14.30 8.33 5.50
N ALA A 94 -15.06 8.65 6.54
CA ALA A 94 -16.51 8.87 6.46
C ALA A 94 -16.85 10.03 5.51
N LYS A 95 -16.15 11.16 5.61
CA LYS A 95 -16.33 12.31 4.70
C LYS A 95 -16.03 11.97 3.23
N LYS A 96 -15.13 11.02 2.99
CA LYS A 96 -14.74 10.56 1.64
C LYS A 96 -15.55 9.35 1.15
N GLY A 97 -16.50 8.86 1.93
CA GLY A 97 -17.28 7.66 1.61
C GLY A 97 -16.44 6.38 1.54
N LEU A 98 -15.31 6.32 2.25
CA LEU A 98 -14.44 5.17 2.29
C LEU A 98 -14.87 4.21 3.41
N LEU A 99 -15.11 2.94 3.06
CA LEU A 99 -15.42 1.90 4.04
C LEU A 99 -14.15 1.41 4.72
N VAL A 100 -14.00 1.71 6.00
CA VAL A 100 -12.86 1.25 6.81
C VAL A 100 -13.10 -0.18 7.27
N THR A 101 -12.24 -1.10 6.86
CA THR A 101 -12.31 -2.53 7.25
C THR A 101 -11.39 -2.86 8.41
N HIS A 102 -10.29 -2.13 8.56
CA HIS A 102 -9.34 -2.34 9.64
C HIS A 102 -8.91 -1.01 10.25
N ILE A 103 -8.89 -0.96 11.58
CA ILE A 103 -8.33 0.13 12.37
C ILE A 103 -7.14 -0.43 13.12
N ILE A 104 -5.93 0.03 12.77
CA ILE A 104 -4.69 -0.45 13.38
C ILE A 104 -4.09 0.68 14.20
N LYS A 105 -3.74 0.37 15.44
CA LYS A 105 -3.16 1.30 16.41
C LYS A 105 -1.88 0.72 16.98
N ASP A 106 -0.80 1.52 17.03
CA ASP A 106 0.45 1.13 17.64
C ASP A 106 0.90 2.14 18.71
N VAL A 107 1.61 1.62 19.71
CA VAL A 107 2.36 2.42 20.68
C VAL A 107 3.82 2.01 20.57
N GLY A 108 4.68 2.93 20.17
CA GLY A 108 6.10 2.70 20.00
C GLY A 108 6.74 3.68 19.05
N SER A 109 8.06 3.76 19.11
CA SER A 109 8.85 4.64 18.26
C SER A 109 8.64 4.35 16.77
N GLY A 110 8.64 5.41 15.94
CA GLY A 110 8.64 5.29 14.49
C GLY A 110 9.91 4.70 13.90
N LEU A 111 10.95 4.50 14.73
CA LEU A 111 12.19 3.82 14.40
C LEU A 111 12.15 2.31 14.65
N ASN A 112 11.12 1.84 15.38
CA ASN A 112 10.93 0.42 15.67
C ASN A 112 10.04 -0.20 14.60
N ASP A 113 10.58 -1.07 13.78
CA ASP A 113 9.89 -1.83 12.74
C ASP A 113 9.22 -3.12 13.27
N ASN A 114 9.52 -3.52 14.51
CA ASN A 114 8.92 -4.67 15.20
C ASN A 114 7.57 -4.36 15.89
N ARG A 115 6.91 -3.25 15.51
CA ARG A 115 5.58 -2.92 16.03
C ARG A 115 4.55 -3.91 15.50
N SER A 116 3.78 -4.49 16.40
CA SER A 116 2.81 -5.55 16.06
C SER A 116 1.74 -5.08 15.06
N GLY A 117 1.26 -3.85 15.18
CA GLY A 117 0.32 -3.26 14.24
C GLY A 117 0.95 -2.99 12.88
N PHE A 118 2.21 -2.52 12.84
CA PHE A 118 2.92 -2.30 11.57
C PHE A 118 3.19 -3.62 10.83
N ILE A 119 3.60 -4.67 11.53
CA ILE A 119 3.77 -6.01 10.96
C ILE A 119 2.44 -6.51 10.41
N ARG A 120 1.36 -6.47 11.21
CA ARG A 120 0.03 -6.87 10.77
C ARG A 120 -0.45 -6.09 9.54
N LEU A 121 -0.21 -4.77 9.50
CA LEU A 121 -0.53 -3.91 8.35
C LEU A 121 0.20 -4.39 7.10
N THR A 122 1.52 -4.63 7.22
CA THR A 122 2.36 -5.10 6.12
C THR A 122 1.85 -6.43 5.58
N ASP A 123 1.53 -7.39 6.46
CA ASP A 123 1.00 -8.70 6.07
C ASP A 123 -0.33 -8.57 5.30
N LEU A 124 -1.25 -7.72 5.79
CA LEU A 124 -2.54 -7.48 5.12
C LEU A 124 -2.35 -6.88 3.73
N ILE A 125 -1.41 -5.96 3.56
CA ILE A 125 -1.10 -5.35 2.27
C ILE A 125 -0.45 -6.36 1.33
N MET A 126 0.54 -7.12 1.79
CA MET A 126 1.22 -8.14 0.98
C MET A 126 0.28 -9.27 0.53
N GLN A 127 -0.76 -9.56 1.34
CA GLN A 127 -1.83 -10.50 0.98
C GLN A 127 -2.89 -9.90 0.04
N GLY A 128 -2.75 -8.63 -0.36
CA GLY A 128 -3.72 -7.94 -1.22
C GLY A 128 -5.07 -7.66 -0.54
N LYS A 129 -5.13 -7.72 0.80
CA LYS A 129 -6.34 -7.49 1.59
C LYS A 129 -6.60 -6.02 1.90
N VAL A 130 -5.66 -5.14 1.58
CA VAL A 130 -5.75 -3.68 1.77
C VAL A 130 -5.24 -3.00 0.52
N ASN A 131 -6.06 -2.14 -0.06
CA ASN A 131 -5.69 -1.37 -1.23
C ASN A 131 -5.67 0.15 -1.00
N LYS A 132 -6.13 0.61 0.16
CA LYS A 132 -5.96 1.99 0.63
C LYS A 132 -5.55 2.04 2.10
N LEU A 133 -4.44 2.70 2.37
CA LEU A 133 -3.95 2.98 3.72
C LEU A 133 -4.05 4.47 4.00
N ILE A 134 -4.77 4.84 5.08
CA ILE A 134 -4.95 6.22 5.50
C ILE A 134 -4.13 6.46 6.77
N ILE A 135 -3.27 7.47 6.72
CA ILE A 135 -2.44 7.89 7.85
C ILE A 135 -2.52 9.41 8.03
N GLU A 136 -2.27 9.89 9.23
CA GLU A 136 -2.31 11.33 9.51
C GLU A 136 -1.08 12.06 8.95
N HIS A 137 0.11 11.57 9.27
CA HIS A 137 1.40 12.09 8.81
C HIS A 137 2.31 10.92 8.40
N LYS A 138 3.31 11.17 7.56
CA LYS A 138 4.27 10.16 7.09
C LYS A 138 5.02 9.49 8.25
N ASP A 139 5.39 10.26 9.27
CA ASP A 139 6.10 9.83 10.47
C ASP A 139 5.28 8.89 11.37
N ARG A 140 3.94 8.86 11.21
CA ARG A 140 3.09 7.85 11.88
C ARG A 140 3.38 6.45 11.37
N LEU A 141 3.63 6.31 10.07
CA LEU A 141 3.96 5.02 9.48
C LEU A 141 5.41 4.63 9.78
N THR A 142 6.36 5.50 9.47
CA THR A 142 7.79 5.30 9.70
C THR A 142 8.52 6.63 9.81
N ARG A 143 9.55 6.71 10.66
CA ARG A 143 10.39 7.91 10.79
C ARG A 143 11.30 8.11 9.58
N PHE A 144 11.83 7.01 9.06
CA PHE A 144 12.72 7.02 7.92
C PHE A 144 12.20 6.12 6.81
N GLN A 145 12.72 6.30 5.62
CA GLN A 145 12.44 5.44 4.45
C GLN A 145 10.98 5.42 3.99
N PHE A 146 10.17 6.45 4.31
CA PHE A 146 8.77 6.52 3.88
C PHE A 146 8.61 6.30 2.38
N LYS A 147 9.51 6.88 1.56
CA LYS A 147 9.48 6.72 0.09
C LYS A 147 9.64 5.26 -0.32
N PHE A 148 10.51 4.51 0.36
CA PHE A 148 10.73 3.09 0.08
C PHE A 148 9.50 2.26 0.45
N ILE A 149 8.96 2.45 1.66
CA ILE A 149 7.76 1.75 2.13
C ILE A 149 6.56 2.07 1.25
N LYS A 150 6.39 3.35 0.85
CA LYS A 150 5.33 3.76 -0.07
C LYS A 150 5.42 2.99 -1.39
N LYS A 151 6.61 2.97 -2.02
CA LYS A 151 6.83 2.26 -3.28
C LYS A 151 6.60 0.76 -3.14
N MET A 152 7.01 0.16 -2.02
CA MET A 152 6.75 -1.24 -1.71
C MET A 152 5.25 -1.51 -1.59
N PHE A 153 4.49 -0.73 -0.83
CA PHE A 153 3.05 -0.92 -0.67
C PHE A 153 2.30 -0.71 -1.99
N GLU A 154 2.70 0.29 -2.78
CA GLU A 154 2.15 0.52 -4.13
C GLU A 154 2.39 -0.68 -5.06
N SER A 155 3.52 -1.38 -4.95
CA SER A 155 3.79 -2.59 -5.76
C SER A 155 2.86 -3.77 -5.40
N TYR A 156 2.30 -3.77 -4.18
CA TYR A 156 1.25 -4.70 -3.76
C TYR A 156 -0.16 -4.16 -3.99
N GLY A 157 -0.30 -3.02 -4.70
CA GLY A 157 -1.59 -2.42 -5.04
C GLY A 157 -2.23 -1.62 -3.91
N CYS A 158 -1.46 -1.19 -2.89
CA CYS A 158 -1.94 -0.36 -1.80
C CYS A 158 -1.51 1.10 -1.96
N GLU A 159 -2.49 1.99 -2.14
CA GLU A 159 -2.30 3.44 -2.16
C GLU A 159 -2.20 3.99 -0.72
N ILE A 160 -1.18 4.83 -0.44
CA ILE A 160 -1.07 5.53 0.85
C ILE A 160 -1.59 6.96 0.73
N ILE A 161 -2.59 7.30 1.52
CA ILE A 161 -3.16 8.63 1.64
C ILE A 161 -2.71 9.26 2.97
N VAL A 162 -2.01 10.39 2.89
CA VAL A 162 -1.60 11.18 4.05
C VAL A 162 -2.54 12.36 4.16
N ILE A 163 -3.30 12.43 5.26
CA ILE A 163 -4.37 13.45 5.39
C ILE A 163 -3.84 14.83 5.75
N ASN A 164 -2.75 14.93 6.51
CA ASN A 164 -2.09 16.17 6.85
C ASN A 164 -0.74 16.23 6.11
N GLY A 165 -0.72 16.90 4.96
CA GLY A 165 0.44 16.94 4.06
C GLY A 165 1.61 17.82 4.54
N VAL A 166 1.43 18.62 5.58
CA VAL A 166 2.51 19.42 6.15
C VAL A 166 3.35 18.53 7.05
N ASP A 167 4.63 18.35 6.72
CA ASP A 167 5.62 17.70 7.58
C ASP A 167 5.84 18.58 8.84
N VAL A 168 4.90 18.59 9.75
CA VAL A 168 5.15 19.05 11.12
C VAL A 168 5.89 17.89 11.79
N SER A 169 7.20 17.81 11.51
CA SER A 169 8.08 16.97 12.33
C SER A 169 8.00 17.52 13.74
N ASN A 170 7.35 16.79 14.63
CA ASN A 170 7.41 17.12 16.03
C ASN A 170 8.86 16.81 16.47
N GLU A 171 9.72 17.84 16.51
CA GLU A 171 11.15 17.70 16.82
C GLU A 171 11.34 17.08 18.21
N GLU A 172 10.45 17.38 19.15
CA GLU A 172 10.45 16.77 20.48
C GLU A 172 10.21 15.25 20.40
N GLU A 173 9.26 14.82 19.57
CA GLU A 173 8.96 13.40 19.37
C GLU A 173 10.11 12.69 18.65
N LEU A 174 10.76 13.34 17.69
CA LEU A 174 11.95 12.82 17.03
C LEU A 174 13.12 12.70 18.03
N ALA A 175 13.36 13.71 18.85
CA ALA A 175 14.40 13.65 19.88
C ALA A 175 14.13 12.53 20.89
N ALA A 176 12.90 12.36 21.35
CA ALA A 176 12.49 11.25 22.22
C ALA A 176 12.71 9.87 21.57
N ASP A 177 12.36 9.72 20.29
CA ASP A 177 12.60 8.50 19.52
C ASP A 177 14.10 8.19 19.43
N MET A 178 14.95 9.19 19.15
CA MET A 178 16.41 9.04 19.10
C MET A 178 17.01 8.69 20.46
N MET A 179 16.56 9.34 21.54
CA MET A 179 16.99 9.03 22.90
C MET A 179 16.63 7.61 23.32
N SER A 180 15.43 7.14 22.95
CA SER A 180 15.00 5.76 23.18
C SER A 180 15.90 4.75 22.45
N LEU A 181 16.29 5.06 21.23
CA LEU A 181 17.21 4.24 20.44
C LEU A 181 18.59 4.18 21.10
N LEU A 182 19.15 5.32 21.51
CA LEU A 182 20.44 5.42 22.20
C LEU A 182 20.42 4.65 23.52
N ALA A 183 19.36 4.75 24.31
CA ALA A 183 19.18 3.99 25.54
C ALA A 183 19.18 2.46 25.28
N SER A 184 18.48 2.02 24.22
CA SER A 184 18.46 0.61 23.81
C SER A 184 19.85 0.11 23.39
N PHE A 185 20.60 0.89 22.64
CA PHE A 185 21.99 0.57 22.28
C PHE A 185 22.88 0.51 23.51
N SER A 186 22.81 1.50 24.38
CA SER A 186 23.59 1.54 25.62
C SER A 186 23.33 0.31 26.47
N GLY A 187 22.06 -0.07 26.67
CA GLY A 187 21.70 -1.28 27.42
C GLY A 187 22.29 -2.56 26.81
N LYS A 188 22.26 -2.71 25.48
CA LYS A 188 22.88 -3.86 24.79
C LYS A 188 24.42 -3.88 24.92
N PHE A 189 25.06 -2.70 24.85
CA PHE A 189 26.53 -2.61 25.03
C PHE A 189 26.98 -2.93 26.44
N TYR A 190 26.31 -2.39 27.46
CA TYR A 190 26.62 -2.68 28.85
C TYR A 190 26.31 -4.14 29.23
N GLY A 191 25.22 -4.70 28.70
CA GLY A 191 24.88 -6.10 28.88
C GLY A 191 25.94 -7.06 28.33
N LYS A 192 26.44 -6.80 27.10
CA LYS A 192 27.55 -7.62 26.53
C LYS A 192 28.83 -7.53 27.35
N ARG A 193 29.23 -6.33 27.78
CA ARG A 193 30.45 -6.14 28.63
C ARG A 193 30.33 -6.85 29.97
N SER A 194 29.15 -6.86 30.58
CA SER A 194 28.93 -7.54 31.86
C SER A 194 29.04 -9.07 31.72
N VAL A 195 28.50 -9.65 30.65
CA VAL A 195 28.61 -11.07 30.34
C VAL A 195 30.05 -11.47 30.03
N GLU A 196 30.80 -10.67 29.27
CA GLU A 196 32.23 -10.93 29.00
C GLU A 196 33.09 -10.85 30.26
N ARG A 197 32.84 -9.87 31.15
CA ARG A 197 33.52 -9.76 32.44
C ARG A 197 33.23 -10.97 33.35
N ARG A 198 31.99 -11.48 33.33
CA ARG A 198 31.59 -12.66 34.07
C ARG A 198 32.30 -13.93 33.55
N LYS A 199 32.38 -14.09 32.21
CA LYS A 199 33.11 -15.20 31.58
C LYS A 199 34.61 -15.14 31.83
N LYS A 200 35.24 -13.96 31.88
CA LYS A 200 36.66 -13.80 32.22
C LYS A 200 36.95 -14.13 33.69
N ARG A 201 36.06 -13.78 34.63
CA ARG A 201 36.22 -14.11 36.05
C ARG A 201 36.12 -15.62 36.31
N ILE A 202 35.31 -16.35 35.58
CA ILE A 202 35.17 -17.81 35.72
C ILE A 202 36.46 -18.52 35.22
N LYS A 203 37.06 -18.03 34.12
CA LYS A 203 38.29 -18.61 33.53
C LYS A 203 39.57 -18.30 34.30
N THR A 204 39.57 -17.39 35.27
CA THR A 204 40.73 -17.03 36.08
C THR A 204 40.70 -17.70 37.46
N ASN A 205 39.63 -18.44 37.80
CA ASN A 205 39.50 -19.17 39.09
C ASN A 205 39.58 -20.70 38.94
N ASP A 206 39.87 -21.19 37.72
CA ASP A 206 40.29 -22.55 37.40
C ASP A 206 41.81 -22.55 37.11
#